data_c4249fce1a7201acf8d5fa40d497410c
#
_entry.id   c4249fce1a7201acf8d5fa40d497410c
#
_cell.length_a   1.000
_cell.length_b   1.000
_cell.length_c   1.000
_cell.angle_alpha   90.00
_cell.angle_beta   90.00
_cell.angle_gamma   90.00
#
_symmetry.space_group_name_H-M   'P 1'
#
loop_
_entity.id
_entity.type
_entity.pdbx_description
1 polymer ?
#
loop_
_entity_poly.entity_id
_entity_poly.type
_entity_poly.pdbx_seq_one_letter_code
_entity_poly.pdbx_strand_id
1 'polypeptide(L)'
;MQTKTVETRHAAIRYLEGGQGEPLVFLHGAGGMTADDPILQELSSRFHVYAPFLPGYGETEECESLRDMLDFALHGWDVVEALGISNPILVGHSMGGMIAAEMAALAPNDVSRLALICPAGLWLDEHPIVDMFSLLPFEMPKYLFHDAEAGAALMTAGLKMDDPKFLQDYLIRNARQMGMAGKLLFPIPDRGLAERLYRVKAKTVIVWGESDRLIPPVYGPAFQSAIAGSKLVSVPEAGHMVIVEKPAVVREAVEALA
;
A
#
# COMPACT_ATOMS: atom_id res chain seq x y z
N MET A 1 -7.26 -6.89 -14.91
CA MET A 1 -7.72 -5.54 -14.46
C MET A 1 -7.89 -4.61 -15.65
N GLN A 2 -8.88 -3.71 -15.63
CA GLN A 2 -9.06 -2.66 -16.65
C GLN A 2 -8.61 -1.32 -16.09
N THR A 3 -7.93 -0.51 -16.89
CA THR A 3 -7.56 0.85 -16.50
C THR A 3 -8.69 1.80 -16.85
N LYS A 4 -9.12 2.59 -15.87
CA LYS A 4 -10.16 3.63 -15.99
C LYS A 4 -9.68 4.93 -15.38
N THR A 5 -10.48 5.99 -15.52
CA THR A 5 -10.21 7.31 -14.94
C THR A 5 -11.45 7.80 -14.21
N VAL A 6 -11.23 8.45 -13.07
CA VAL A 6 -12.27 9.15 -12.32
C VAL A 6 -11.80 10.55 -11.99
N GLU A 7 -12.70 11.53 -12.10
CA GLU A 7 -12.43 12.92 -11.74
C GLU A 7 -12.63 13.11 -10.23
N THR A 8 -11.65 13.70 -9.59
CA THR A 8 -11.73 14.14 -8.19
C THR A 8 -11.62 15.65 -8.11
N ARG A 9 -11.81 16.22 -6.92
CA ARG A 9 -11.60 17.66 -6.68
C ARG A 9 -10.18 18.12 -7.05
N HIS A 10 -9.19 17.24 -6.93
CA HIS A 10 -7.79 17.61 -7.05
C HIS A 10 -7.19 17.25 -8.40
N ALA A 11 -7.57 16.13 -8.98
CA ALA A 11 -6.99 15.63 -10.24
C ALA A 11 -7.86 14.52 -10.86
N ALA A 12 -7.63 14.24 -12.13
CA ALA A 12 -8.08 13.03 -12.80
C ALA A 12 -7.23 11.83 -12.32
N ILE A 13 -7.84 10.88 -11.65
CA ILE A 13 -7.15 9.73 -11.06
C ILE A 13 -7.34 8.49 -11.95
N ARG A 14 -6.23 7.93 -12.40
CA ARG A 14 -6.22 6.62 -13.05
C ARG A 14 -6.40 5.54 -11.99
N TYR A 15 -7.16 4.51 -12.29
CA TYR A 15 -7.33 3.37 -11.39
C TYR A 15 -7.50 2.07 -12.17
N LEU A 16 -7.15 0.97 -11.53
CA LEU A 16 -7.39 -0.37 -12.04
C LEU A 16 -8.69 -0.90 -11.43
N GLU A 17 -9.51 -1.53 -12.26
CA GLU A 17 -10.79 -2.10 -11.83
C GLU A 17 -10.92 -3.53 -12.32
N GLY A 18 -11.47 -4.41 -11.47
CA GLY A 18 -11.73 -5.79 -11.83
C GLY A 18 -12.47 -6.58 -10.75
N GLY A 19 -12.92 -7.76 -11.12
CA GLY A 19 -13.70 -8.62 -10.23
C GLY A 19 -15.14 -8.20 -10.08
N GLN A 20 -15.84 -8.88 -9.16
CA GLN A 20 -17.24 -8.66 -8.82
C GLN A 20 -17.45 -8.94 -7.33
N GLY A 21 -18.51 -8.42 -6.74
CA GLY A 21 -18.82 -8.60 -5.33
C GLY A 21 -18.76 -7.32 -4.53
N GLU A 22 -18.37 -7.41 -3.26
CA GLU A 22 -18.27 -6.24 -2.39
C GLU A 22 -17.17 -5.29 -2.84
N PRO A 23 -17.37 -3.96 -2.75
CA PRO A 23 -16.40 -2.98 -3.17
C PRO A 23 -15.19 -2.98 -2.24
N LEU A 24 -14.02 -3.14 -2.83
CA LEU A 24 -12.73 -3.12 -2.17
C LEU A 24 -11.83 -2.06 -2.81
N VAL A 25 -11.31 -1.15 -2.01
CA VAL A 25 -10.33 -0.15 -2.45
C VAL A 25 -8.95 -0.59 -1.99
N PHE A 26 -8.04 -0.80 -2.95
CA PHE A 26 -6.66 -1.19 -2.69
C PHE A 26 -5.71 0.01 -2.86
N LEU A 27 -4.96 0.32 -1.81
CA LEU A 27 -3.96 1.39 -1.80
C LEU A 27 -2.55 0.79 -1.84
N HIS A 28 -1.81 1.14 -2.89
CA HIS A 28 -0.48 0.58 -3.16
C HIS A 28 0.63 1.19 -2.29
N GLY A 29 1.75 0.48 -2.16
CA GLY A 29 2.96 0.96 -1.51
C GLY A 29 3.78 1.94 -2.36
N ALA A 30 4.96 2.32 -1.85
CA ALA A 30 5.86 3.30 -2.49
C ALA A 30 6.36 2.86 -3.88
N GLY A 31 6.39 1.58 -4.18
CA GLY A 31 6.76 1.05 -5.50
C GLY A 31 5.68 1.20 -6.58
N GLY A 32 4.47 1.64 -6.21
CA GLY A 32 3.34 1.66 -7.13
C GLY A 32 2.70 0.30 -7.31
N MET A 33 2.02 0.11 -8.43
CA MET A 33 1.37 -1.15 -8.82
C MET A 33 1.23 -1.26 -10.34
N THR A 34 0.92 -2.47 -10.80
CA THR A 34 0.61 -2.78 -12.20
C THR A 34 -0.68 -3.59 -12.31
N ALA A 35 -1.27 -3.67 -13.50
CA ALA A 35 -2.48 -4.44 -13.74
C ALA A 35 -2.28 -5.97 -13.52
N ASP A 36 -1.04 -6.43 -13.60
CA ASP A 36 -0.67 -7.83 -13.48
C ASP A 36 -0.18 -8.21 -12.07
N ASP A 37 -0.27 -7.29 -11.11
CA ASP A 37 0.15 -7.57 -9.74
C ASP A 37 -0.62 -8.77 -9.15
N PRO A 38 0.08 -9.77 -8.59
CA PRO A 38 -0.55 -10.99 -8.09
C PRO A 38 -1.65 -10.74 -7.06
N ILE A 39 -1.46 -9.76 -6.19
CA ILE A 39 -2.47 -9.42 -5.17
C ILE A 39 -3.77 -8.89 -5.79
N LEU A 40 -3.68 -8.09 -6.85
CA LEU A 40 -4.87 -7.56 -7.52
C LEU A 40 -5.65 -8.67 -8.23
N GLN A 41 -4.95 -9.65 -8.80
CA GLN A 41 -5.58 -10.84 -9.40
C GLN A 41 -6.28 -11.68 -8.32
N GLU A 42 -5.62 -11.94 -7.20
CA GLU A 42 -6.20 -12.68 -6.09
C GLU A 42 -7.43 -11.97 -5.50
N LEU A 43 -7.33 -10.69 -5.17
CA LEU A 43 -8.45 -9.93 -4.62
C LEU A 43 -9.62 -9.84 -5.59
N SER A 44 -9.37 -9.64 -6.90
CA SER A 44 -10.43 -9.55 -7.91
C SER A 44 -11.15 -10.87 -8.16
N SER A 45 -10.62 -12.00 -7.69
CA SER A 45 -11.31 -13.30 -7.74
C SER A 45 -12.51 -13.37 -6.78
N ARG A 46 -12.60 -12.46 -5.79
CA ARG A 46 -13.60 -12.47 -4.71
C ARG A 46 -14.31 -11.14 -4.48
N PHE A 47 -13.66 -10.04 -4.83
CA PHE A 47 -14.15 -8.69 -4.56
C PHE A 47 -14.24 -7.88 -5.87
N HIS A 48 -15.06 -6.84 -5.87
CA HIS A 48 -14.98 -5.79 -6.88
C HIS A 48 -13.89 -4.80 -6.46
N VAL A 49 -12.72 -4.95 -7.08
CA VAL A 49 -11.50 -4.21 -6.72
C VAL A 49 -11.40 -2.92 -7.49
N TYR A 50 -11.18 -1.84 -6.76
CA TYR A 50 -10.77 -0.52 -7.25
C TYR A 50 -9.39 -0.20 -6.69
N ALA A 51 -8.41 -0.06 -7.55
CA ALA A 51 -7.04 0.23 -7.14
C ALA A 51 -6.58 1.56 -7.78
N PRO A 52 -6.79 2.71 -7.11
CA PRO A 52 -6.38 4.01 -7.60
C PRO A 52 -4.85 4.15 -7.56
N PHE A 53 -4.29 4.73 -8.62
CA PHE A 53 -2.93 5.22 -8.59
C PHE A 53 -2.89 6.53 -7.78
N LEU A 54 -2.02 6.58 -6.79
CA LEU A 54 -1.76 7.83 -6.09
C LEU A 54 -1.20 8.88 -7.06
N PRO A 55 -1.44 10.18 -6.85
CA PRO A 55 -0.84 11.24 -7.65
C PRO A 55 0.67 11.08 -7.81
N GLY A 56 1.17 11.19 -9.05
CA GLY A 56 2.58 10.92 -9.39
C GLY A 56 2.90 9.46 -9.72
N TYR A 57 1.93 8.55 -9.60
CA TYR A 57 2.10 7.13 -9.94
C TYR A 57 1.33 6.76 -11.22
N GLY A 58 1.85 5.76 -11.92
CA GLY A 58 1.29 5.35 -13.20
C GLY A 58 1.26 6.53 -14.18
N GLU A 59 0.09 6.79 -14.76
CA GLU A 59 -0.16 7.95 -15.62
C GLU A 59 -1.00 9.04 -14.90
N THR A 60 -1.18 8.92 -13.58
CA THR A 60 -1.82 9.96 -12.77
C THR A 60 -0.84 11.12 -12.56
N GLU A 61 -1.27 12.32 -12.83
CA GLU A 61 -0.44 13.51 -12.66
C GLU A 61 -0.12 13.78 -11.19
N GLU A 62 0.97 14.49 -10.94
CA GLU A 62 1.28 14.98 -9.61
C GLU A 62 0.29 16.07 -9.21
N CYS A 63 -0.03 16.12 -7.91
CA CYS A 63 -0.91 17.14 -7.35
C CYS A 63 -0.15 17.92 -6.27
N GLU A 64 0.17 19.18 -6.56
CA GLU A 64 0.92 20.06 -5.64
C GLU A 64 0.13 20.39 -4.37
N SER A 65 -1.21 20.38 -4.43
CA SER A 65 -2.07 20.65 -3.28
C SER A 65 -2.06 19.53 -2.24
N LEU A 66 -1.59 18.33 -2.60
CA LEU A 66 -1.41 17.21 -1.66
C LEU A 66 0.00 17.26 -1.08
N ARG A 67 0.13 17.74 0.15
CA ARG A 67 1.40 18.10 0.79
C ARG A 67 1.84 17.13 1.86
N ASP A 68 0.87 16.56 2.58
CA ASP A 68 1.10 15.73 3.75
C ASP A 68 0.10 14.57 3.87
N MET A 69 0.23 13.77 4.93
CA MET A 69 -0.59 12.59 5.16
C MET A 69 -2.08 12.90 5.26
N LEU A 70 -2.45 14.04 5.86
CA LEU A 70 -3.86 14.43 5.98
C LEU A 70 -4.47 14.71 4.61
N ASP A 71 -3.75 15.46 3.77
CA ASP A 71 -4.18 15.75 2.40
C ASP A 71 -4.38 14.45 1.61
N PHE A 72 -3.45 13.48 1.74
CA PHE A 72 -3.56 12.18 1.04
C PHE A 72 -4.69 11.30 1.59
N ALA A 73 -4.93 11.29 2.89
CA ALA A 73 -6.04 10.53 3.47
C ALA A 73 -7.40 11.11 3.06
N LEU A 74 -7.53 12.44 3.04
CA LEU A 74 -8.74 13.11 2.54
C LEU A 74 -8.93 12.89 1.05
N HIS A 75 -7.86 12.98 0.25
CA HIS A 75 -7.90 12.65 -1.16
C HIS A 75 -8.33 11.19 -1.43
N GLY A 76 -7.90 10.26 -0.58
CA GLY A 76 -8.38 8.87 -0.63
C GLY A 76 -9.90 8.80 -0.49
N TRP A 77 -10.50 9.60 0.37
CA TRP A 77 -11.96 9.71 0.49
C TRP A 77 -12.60 10.40 -0.71
N ASP A 78 -11.99 11.45 -1.27
CA ASP A 78 -12.47 12.08 -2.51
C ASP A 78 -12.53 11.07 -3.67
N VAL A 79 -11.54 10.16 -3.75
CA VAL A 79 -11.55 9.07 -4.74
C VAL A 79 -12.69 8.07 -4.48
N VAL A 80 -12.88 7.65 -3.23
CA VAL A 80 -13.98 6.73 -2.84
C VAL A 80 -15.33 7.34 -3.20
N GLU A 81 -15.54 8.62 -2.89
CA GLU A 81 -16.78 9.34 -3.24
C GLU A 81 -16.97 9.46 -4.76
N ALA A 82 -15.92 9.84 -5.49
CA ALA A 82 -15.97 9.98 -6.94
C ALA A 82 -16.25 8.66 -7.67
N LEU A 83 -15.83 7.53 -7.08
CA LEU A 83 -16.15 6.18 -7.54
C LEU A 83 -17.57 5.74 -7.17
N GLY A 84 -18.30 6.52 -6.37
CA GLY A 84 -19.67 6.18 -5.90
C GLY A 84 -19.70 5.02 -4.91
N ILE A 85 -18.61 4.78 -4.20
CA ILE A 85 -18.49 3.66 -3.26
C ILE A 85 -18.88 4.12 -1.85
N SER A 86 -19.72 3.31 -1.19
CA SER A 86 -20.12 3.52 0.20
C SER A 86 -19.59 2.36 1.06
N ASN A 87 -19.04 2.67 2.22
CA ASN A 87 -18.51 1.68 3.18
C ASN A 87 -17.57 0.62 2.54
N PRO A 88 -16.50 1.02 1.84
CA PRO A 88 -15.59 0.07 1.20
C PRO A 88 -14.90 -0.84 2.21
N ILE A 89 -14.42 -1.97 1.71
CA ILE A 89 -13.30 -2.66 2.33
C ILE A 89 -12.05 -1.86 1.94
N LEU A 90 -11.31 -1.32 2.90
CA LEU A 90 -10.01 -0.70 2.64
C LEU A 90 -8.89 -1.71 2.82
N VAL A 91 -8.05 -1.85 1.81
CA VAL A 91 -6.86 -2.70 1.84
C VAL A 91 -5.66 -1.83 1.46
N GLY A 92 -4.65 -1.80 2.30
CA GLY A 92 -3.47 -1.00 2.01
C GLY A 92 -2.17 -1.76 2.32
N HIS A 93 -1.20 -1.65 1.40
CA HIS A 93 0.13 -2.22 1.57
C HIS A 93 1.16 -1.13 1.86
N SER A 94 2.01 -1.32 2.87
CA SER A 94 3.13 -0.42 3.17
C SER A 94 2.68 1.05 3.34
N MET A 95 3.14 1.98 2.50
CA MET A 95 2.67 3.36 2.45
C MET A 95 1.15 3.45 2.26
N GLY A 96 0.58 2.63 1.38
CA GLY A 96 -0.88 2.55 1.21
C GLY A 96 -1.60 2.04 2.46
N GLY A 97 -0.94 1.19 3.25
CA GLY A 97 -1.43 0.74 4.56
C GLY A 97 -1.50 1.88 5.57
N MET A 98 -0.50 2.75 5.59
CA MET A 98 -0.51 3.96 6.40
C MET A 98 -1.66 4.89 6.00
N ILE A 99 -1.85 5.12 4.69
CA ILE A 99 -2.97 5.95 4.18
C ILE A 99 -4.32 5.32 4.56
N ALA A 100 -4.50 4.01 4.36
CA ALA A 100 -5.74 3.30 4.71
C ALA A 100 -6.06 3.40 6.21
N ALA A 101 -5.05 3.30 7.07
CA ALA A 101 -5.20 3.43 8.52
C ALA A 101 -5.62 4.86 8.92
N GLU A 102 -5.01 5.90 8.31
CA GLU A 102 -5.42 7.30 8.52
C GLU A 102 -6.85 7.56 8.01
N MET A 103 -7.20 7.06 6.83
CA MET A 103 -8.58 7.16 6.30
C MET A 103 -9.58 6.55 7.28
N ALA A 104 -9.29 5.35 7.79
CA ALA A 104 -10.17 4.66 8.75
C ALA A 104 -10.24 5.38 10.11
N ALA A 105 -9.16 6.02 10.56
CA ALA A 105 -9.15 6.80 11.79
C ALA A 105 -9.90 8.14 11.65
N LEU A 106 -9.84 8.78 10.48
CA LEU A 106 -10.53 10.05 10.20
C LEU A 106 -12.03 9.85 10.02
N ALA A 107 -12.45 8.79 9.33
CA ALA A 107 -13.85 8.47 9.05
C ALA A 107 -14.21 7.05 9.55
N PRO A 108 -14.25 6.83 10.87
CA PRO A 108 -14.33 5.48 11.45
C PRO A 108 -15.66 4.76 11.21
N ASN A 109 -16.70 5.45 10.72
CA ASN A 109 -18.00 4.86 10.43
C ASN A 109 -18.19 4.56 8.93
N ASP A 110 -17.24 4.95 8.08
CA ASP A 110 -17.36 4.89 6.63
C ASP A 110 -16.50 3.75 6.02
N VAL A 111 -15.92 2.90 6.86
CA VAL A 111 -15.12 1.74 6.47
C VAL A 111 -15.78 0.48 6.98
N SER A 112 -16.14 -0.45 6.08
CA SER A 112 -16.75 -1.72 6.48
C SER A 112 -15.73 -2.66 7.12
N ARG A 113 -14.55 -2.80 6.52
CA ARG A 113 -13.45 -3.65 6.94
C ARG A 113 -12.12 -3.02 6.54
N LEU A 114 -11.07 -3.31 7.29
CA LEU A 114 -9.74 -2.78 7.07
C LEU A 114 -8.70 -3.92 7.04
N ALA A 115 -7.89 -3.96 6.00
CA ALA A 115 -6.74 -4.85 5.94
C ALA A 115 -5.45 -4.03 5.76
N LEU A 116 -4.56 -4.16 6.71
CA LEU A 116 -3.27 -3.48 6.75
C LEU A 116 -2.17 -4.51 6.48
N ILE A 117 -1.45 -4.35 5.38
CA ILE A 117 -0.45 -5.31 4.93
C ILE A 117 0.92 -4.65 5.06
N CYS A 118 1.75 -5.13 5.99
CA CYS A 118 3.05 -4.54 6.33
C CYS A 118 3.00 -3.00 6.35
N PRO A 119 2.01 -2.37 7.05
CA PRO A 119 1.79 -0.94 6.97
C PRO A 119 2.97 -0.14 7.53
N ALA A 120 3.29 0.98 6.90
CA ALA A 120 4.11 2.03 7.47
C ALA A 120 3.31 2.89 8.47
N GLY A 121 3.93 3.86 9.13
CA GLY A 121 3.25 4.91 9.89
C GLY A 121 3.43 4.87 11.40
N LEU A 122 4.02 3.81 11.96
CA LEU A 122 4.47 3.77 13.35
C LEU A 122 5.99 3.90 13.42
N TRP A 123 6.47 4.32 14.58
CA TRP A 123 7.90 4.36 14.88
C TRP A 123 8.17 3.77 16.26
N LEU A 124 9.10 2.83 16.33
CA LEU A 124 9.59 2.23 17.57
C LEU A 124 11.11 2.52 17.66
N ASP A 125 11.53 3.30 18.64
CA ASP A 125 12.94 3.72 18.79
C ASP A 125 13.91 2.55 18.91
N GLU A 126 13.46 1.44 19.51
CA GLU A 126 14.27 0.23 19.68
C GLU A 126 14.35 -0.63 18.40
N HIS A 127 13.50 -0.35 17.41
CA HIS A 127 13.39 -1.10 16.15
C HIS A 127 13.28 -0.16 14.96
N PRO A 128 14.31 0.65 14.65
CA PRO A 128 14.24 1.65 13.60
C PRO A 128 13.94 1.02 12.23
N ILE A 129 13.06 1.69 11.48
CA ILE A 129 12.74 1.33 10.10
C ILE A 129 13.92 1.74 9.20
N VAL A 130 14.25 0.88 8.25
CA VAL A 130 15.30 1.16 7.28
C VAL A 130 14.89 2.31 6.38
N ASP A 131 15.77 3.30 6.22
CA ASP A 131 15.56 4.39 5.25
C ASP A 131 15.71 3.86 3.83
N MET A 132 14.57 3.54 3.21
CA MET A 132 14.54 3.02 1.85
C MET A 132 15.11 3.98 0.80
N PHE A 133 15.11 5.29 1.08
CA PHE A 133 15.64 6.30 0.15
C PHE A 133 17.17 6.36 0.16
N SER A 134 17.81 5.78 1.16
CA SER A 134 19.26 5.63 1.24
C SER A 134 19.79 4.35 0.58
N LEU A 135 18.89 3.40 0.24
CA LEU A 135 19.26 2.12 -0.36
C LEU A 135 19.51 2.24 -1.87
N LEU A 136 20.51 1.54 -2.34
CA LEU A 136 20.73 1.38 -3.77
C LEU A 136 19.74 0.35 -4.35
N PRO A 137 19.35 0.46 -5.62
CA PRO A 137 18.36 -0.43 -6.23
C PRO A 137 18.67 -1.92 -6.09
N PHE A 138 19.94 -2.30 -6.14
CA PHE A 138 20.37 -3.70 -5.99
C PHE A 138 20.34 -4.23 -4.55
N GLU A 139 20.22 -3.33 -3.56
CA GLU A 139 20.09 -3.70 -2.14
C GLU A 139 18.62 -3.93 -1.75
N MET A 140 17.68 -3.31 -2.47
CA MET A 140 16.24 -3.37 -2.18
C MET A 140 15.70 -4.80 -2.02
N PRO A 141 16.05 -5.76 -2.89
CA PRO A 141 15.50 -7.12 -2.77
C PRO A 141 15.78 -7.78 -1.43
N LYS A 142 16.94 -7.50 -0.82
CA LYS A 142 17.33 -8.02 0.49
C LYS A 142 16.38 -7.59 1.61
N TYR A 143 15.83 -6.38 1.52
CA TYR A 143 14.94 -5.82 2.52
C TYR A 143 13.47 -6.13 2.24
N LEU A 144 13.11 -6.32 0.97
CA LEU A 144 11.73 -6.46 0.53
C LEU A 144 11.24 -7.91 0.50
N PHE A 145 12.11 -8.87 0.19
CA PHE A 145 11.72 -10.26 -0.04
C PHE A 145 12.33 -11.21 0.97
N HIS A 146 11.64 -12.32 1.22
CA HIS A 146 12.19 -13.45 1.98
C HIS A 146 13.42 -14.03 1.26
N ASP A 147 13.24 -14.38 -0.02
CA ASP A 147 14.31 -14.77 -0.94
C ASP A 147 14.76 -13.57 -1.78
N ALA A 148 15.93 -13.01 -1.45
CA ALA A 148 16.45 -11.83 -2.11
C ALA A 148 16.85 -12.08 -3.60
N GLU A 149 17.28 -13.30 -3.96
CA GLU A 149 17.61 -13.66 -5.34
C GLU A 149 16.35 -13.74 -6.21
N ALA A 150 15.33 -14.46 -5.74
CA ALA A 150 14.04 -14.52 -6.40
C ALA A 150 13.41 -13.12 -6.51
N GLY A 151 13.50 -12.31 -5.45
CA GLY A 151 13.05 -10.92 -5.43
C GLY A 151 13.77 -10.05 -6.46
N ALA A 152 15.09 -10.16 -6.57
CA ALA A 152 15.87 -9.43 -7.57
C ALA A 152 15.46 -9.82 -9.00
N ALA A 153 15.26 -11.11 -9.25
CA ALA A 153 14.78 -11.60 -10.54
C ALA A 153 13.39 -11.04 -10.89
N LEU A 154 12.47 -10.99 -9.91
CA LEU A 154 11.13 -10.40 -10.10
C LEU A 154 11.20 -8.90 -10.38
N MET A 155 12.00 -8.15 -9.63
CA MET A 155 12.12 -6.69 -9.78
C MET A 155 12.77 -6.29 -11.11
N THR A 156 13.57 -7.16 -11.70
CA THR A 156 14.26 -6.89 -12.97
C THR A 156 13.60 -7.57 -14.17
N ALA A 157 12.61 -8.43 -13.93
CA ALA A 157 11.90 -9.13 -15.00
C ALA A 157 11.26 -8.16 -16.01
N GLY A 158 11.57 -8.37 -17.28
CA GLY A 158 11.05 -7.55 -18.39
C GLY A 158 11.66 -6.15 -18.52
N LEU A 159 12.61 -5.76 -17.67
CA LEU A 159 13.33 -4.50 -17.82
C LEU A 159 14.32 -4.57 -19.00
N LYS A 160 14.16 -3.63 -19.95
CA LYS A 160 15.04 -3.50 -21.13
C LYS A 160 16.15 -2.49 -20.84
N MET A 161 17.04 -2.82 -19.89
CA MET A 161 18.07 -1.89 -19.40
C MET A 161 19.14 -1.54 -20.44
N ASP A 162 19.23 -2.29 -21.52
CA ASP A 162 20.06 -2.05 -22.70
C ASP A 162 19.42 -1.11 -23.74
N ASP A 163 18.11 -0.81 -23.61
CA ASP A 163 17.43 0.19 -24.42
C ASP A 163 17.54 1.58 -23.75
N PRO A 164 18.29 2.55 -24.34
CA PRO A 164 18.49 3.86 -23.74
C PRO A 164 17.20 4.65 -23.48
N LYS A 165 16.20 4.50 -24.39
CA LYS A 165 14.91 5.17 -24.23
C LYS A 165 14.13 4.57 -23.06
N PHE A 166 14.06 3.23 -22.99
CA PHE A 166 13.42 2.56 -21.87
C PHE A 166 14.08 2.92 -20.55
N LEU A 167 15.41 2.92 -20.49
CA LEU A 167 16.16 3.28 -19.28
C LEU A 167 15.86 4.72 -18.84
N GLN A 168 15.83 5.67 -19.78
CA GLN A 168 15.49 7.06 -19.47
C GLN A 168 14.06 7.17 -18.89
N ASP A 169 13.07 6.58 -19.57
CA ASP A 169 11.68 6.61 -19.13
C ASP A 169 11.49 5.92 -17.76
N TYR A 170 12.20 4.83 -17.54
CA TYR A 170 12.22 4.10 -16.26
C TYR A 170 12.79 4.97 -15.13
N LEU A 171 13.92 5.63 -15.34
CA LEU A 171 14.57 6.47 -14.31
C LEU A 171 13.70 7.68 -13.96
N ILE A 172 13.10 8.34 -14.97
CA ILE A 172 12.19 9.48 -14.75
C ILE A 172 10.97 9.03 -13.93
N ARG A 173 10.33 7.94 -14.32
CA ARG A 173 9.18 7.38 -13.60
C ARG A 173 9.53 7.02 -12.17
N ASN A 174 10.65 6.31 -11.97
CA ASN A 174 11.09 5.93 -10.63
C ASN A 174 11.39 7.15 -9.75
N ALA A 175 12.04 8.18 -10.29
CA ALA A 175 12.32 9.42 -9.57
C ALA A 175 11.02 10.14 -9.15
N ARG A 176 10.01 10.21 -10.03
CA ARG A 176 8.69 10.76 -9.70
C ARG A 176 8.03 9.98 -8.57
N GLN A 177 7.96 8.66 -8.68
CA GLN A 177 7.35 7.79 -7.68
C GLN A 177 8.03 7.91 -6.31
N MET A 178 9.37 7.91 -6.29
CA MET A 178 10.13 8.08 -5.05
C MET A 178 9.97 9.50 -4.47
N GLY A 179 9.91 10.52 -5.30
CA GLY A 179 9.59 11.88 -4.87
C GLY A 179 8.22 11.99 -4.21
N MET A 180 7.20 11.32 -4.76
CA MET A 180 5.86 11.26 -4.16
C MET A 180 5.86 10.46 -2.86
N ALA A 181 6.50 9.29 -2.83
CA ALA A 181 6.64 8.52 -1.60
C ALA A 181 7.36 9.33 -0.50
N GLY A 182 8.36 10.11 -0.88
CA GLY A 182 9.11 10.99 0.03
C GLY A 182 8.25 12.02 0.75
N LYS A 183 7.20 12.55 0.13
CA LYS A 183 6.26 13.48 0.80
C LYS A 183 5.62 12.85 2.05
N LEU A 184 5.39 11.54 2.02
CA LEU A 184 4.69 10.81 3.08
C LEU A 184 5.63 10.06 4.02
N LEU A 185 6.73 9.52 3.49
CA LEU A 185 7.62 8.61 4.20
C LEU A 185 8.92 9.26 4.66
N PHE A 186 9.25 10.48 4.19
CA PHE A 186 10.51 11.13 4.55
C PHE A 186 10.30 12.46 5.29
N PRO A 187 11.06 12.76 6.35
CA PRO A 187 11.88 11.79 7.10
C PRO A 187 10.96 10.68 7.64
N ILE A 188 11.52 9.49 7.95
CA ILE A 188 10.74 8.36 8.46
C ILE A 188 10.50 8.58 9.96
N PRO A 189 9.56 9.35 10.40
CA PRO A 189 9.23 9.51 11.80
C PRO A 189 7.79 9.14 12.03
N ASP A 190 7.47 9.03 13.29
CA ASP A 190 6.10 9.02 13.75
C ASP A 190 5.40 10.32 13.33
N ARG A 191 4.38 10.21 12.49
CA ARG A 191 3.49 11.33 12.11
C ARG A 191 2.21 11.34 12.96
N GLY A 192 2.24 10.68 14.10
CA GLY A 192 1.16 10.62 15.07
C GLY A 192 0.04 9.65 14.68
N LEU A 193 0.26 8.70 13.76
CA LEU A 193 -0.75 7.67 13.45
C LEU A 193 -1.08 6.86 14.70
N ALA A 194 -0.09 6.50 15.53
CA ALA A 194 -0.29 5.78 16.78
C ALA A 194 -1.38 6.42 17.66
N GLU A 195 -1.38 7.76 17.75
CA GLU A 195 -2.31 8.53 18.56
C GLU A 195 -3.75 8.56 17.99
N ARG A 196 -3.95 8.04 16.76
CA ARG A 196 -5.26 8.04 16.08
C ARG A 196 -5.85 6.66 15.87
N LEU A 197 -5.05 5.58 15.92
CA LEU A 197 -5.48 4.21 15.63
C LEU A 197 -6.62 3.72 16.55
N TYR A 198 -6.73 4.23 17.79
CA TYR A 198 -7.83 3.91 18.68
C TYR A 198 -9.22 4.28 18.12
N ARG A 199 -9.26 5.15 17.10
CA ARG A 199 -10.50 5.57 16.43
C ARG A 199 -10.99 4.56 15.41
N VAL A 200 -10.14 3.66 14.93
CA VAL A 200 -10.52 2.63 13.95
C VAL A 200 -11.58 1.72 14.56
N LYS A 201 -12.75 1.66 13.93
CA LYS A 201 -13.90 0.83 14.36
C LYS A 201 -14.14 -0.36 13.45
N ALA A 202 -13.62 -0.30 12.24
CA ALA A 202 -13.75 -1.37 11.26
C ALA A 202 -13.16 -2.68 11.78
N LYS A 203 -13.79 -3.82 11.46
CA LYS A 203 -13.11 -5.12 11.65
C LYS A 203 -11.79 -5.09 10.92
N THR A 204 -10.68 -5.32 11.63
CA THR A 204 -9.34 -5.11 11.10
C THR A 204 -8.51 -6.39 11.13
N VAL A 205 -7.84 -6.68 10.01
CA VAL A 205 -6.74 -7.65 9.94
C VAL A 205 -5.44 -6.93 9.59
N ILE A 206 -4.38 -7.35 10.26
CA ILE A 206 -3.01 -6.91 10.02
C ILE A 206 -2.27 -8.13 9.50
N VAL A 207 -1.65 -8.02 8.32
CA VAL A 207 -0.89 -9.12 7.71
C VAL A 207 0.57 -8.71 7.65
N TRP A 208 1.47 -9.58 8.11
CA TRP A 208 2.91 -9.28 8.16
C TRP A 208 3.76 -10.45 7.72
N GLY A 209 4.71 -10.20 6.80
CA GLY A 209 5.73 -11.19 6.45
C GLY A 209 6.77 -11.34 7.57
N GLU A 210 7.03 -12.56 8.02
CA GLU A 210 7.99 -12.82 9.11
C GLU A 210 9.43 -12.44 8.75
N SER A 211 9.74 -12.34 7.46
CA SER A 211 11.05 -11.96 6.93
C SER A 211 11.11 -10.50 6.46
N ASP A 212 10.16 -9.65 6.84
CA ASP A 212 10.18 -8.23 6.51
C ASP A 212 11.39 -7.55 7.18
N ARG A 213 12.35 -7.15 6.35
CA ARG A 213 13.58 -6.47 6.78
C ARG A 213 13.54 -4.97 6.50
N LEU A 214 12.49 -4.49 5.82
CA LEU A 214 12.26 -3.07 5.62
C LEU A 214 11.54 -2.45 6.82
N ILE A 215 10.37 -3.00 7.16
CA ILE A 215 9.61 -2.66 8.37
C ILE A 215 9.54 -3.91 9.24
N PRO A 216 10.32 -3.97 10.34
CA PRO A 216 10.45 -5.18 11.14
C PRO A 216 9.11 -5.77 11.60
N PRO A 217 8.95 -7.11 11.69
CA PRO A 217 7.68 -7.76 12.07
C PRO A 217 7.16 -7.36 13.45
N VAL A 218 8.00 -6.82 14.33
CA VAL A 218 7.60 -6.30 15.64
C VAL A 218 6.56 -5.18 15.58
N TYR A 219 6.46 -4.50 14.44
CA TYR A 219 5.42 -3.49 14.19
C TYR A 219 4.02 -4.11 14.05
N GLY A 220 3.90 -5.38 13.66
CA GLY A 220 2.61 -6.08 13.62
C GLY A 220 1.87 -6.08 14.95
N PRO A 221 2.47 -6.58 16.06
CA PRO A 221 1.93 -6.45 17.41
C PRO A 221 1.69 -5.00 17.85
N ALA A 222 2.51 -4.03 17.42
CA ALA A 222 2.31 -2.63 17.75
C ALA A 222 1.00 -2.09 17.12
N PHE A 223 0.76 -2.35 15.84
CA PHE A 223 -0.53 -2.03 15.20
C PHE A 223 -1.69 -2.78 15.87
N GLN A 224 -1.51 -4.07 16.18
CA GLN A 224 -2.56 -4.87 16.81
C GLN A 224 -2.96 -4.32 18.19
N SER A 225 -2.02 -3.86 18.98
CA SER A 225 -2.31 -3.28 20.29
C SER A 225 -3.00 -1.92 20.20
N ALA A 226 -2.75 -1.16 19.13
CA ALA A 226 -3.33 0.15 18.90
C ALA A 226 -4.74 0.12 18.29
N ILE A 227 -5.14 -0.99 17.63
CA ILE A 227 -6.46 -1.15 16.99
C ILE A 227 -7.26 -2.22 17.73
N ALA A 228 -8.26 -1.80 18.50
CA ALA A 228 -9.06 -2.72 19.31
C ALA A 228 -9.75 -3.78 18.46
N GLY A 229 -9.65 -5.04 18.86
CA GLY A 229 -10.29 -6.18 18.20
C GLY A 229 -9.64 -6.61 16.88
N SER A 230 -8.53 -6.01 16.49
CA SER A 230 -7.80 -6.40 15.29
C SER A 230 -7.16 -7.79 15.44
N LYS A 231 -6.97 -8.46 14.30
CA LYS A 231 -6.28 -9.76 14.22
C LYS A 231 -4.95 -9.57 13.50
N LEU A 232 -3.90 -10.22 14.00
CA LEU A 232 -2.59 -10.28 13.33
C LEU A 232 -2.41 -11.64 12.66
N VAL A 233 -2.01 -11.64 11.41
CA VAL A 233 -1.64 -12.81 10.63
C VAL A 233 -0.15 -12.68 10.26
N SER A 234 0.70 -13.47 10.90
CA SER A 234 2.11 -13.60 10.53
C SER A 234 2.26 -14.62 9.41
N VAL A 235 2.99 -14.25 8.36
CA VAL A 235 3.14 -15.09 7.17
C VAL A 235 4.59 -15.58 7.09
N PRO A 236 4.83 -16.88 7.30
CA PRO A 236 6.18 -17.45 7.18
C PRO A 236 6.67 -17.40 5.73
N GLU A 237 7.98 -17.36 5.56
CA GLU A 237 8.65 -17.33 4.25
C GLU A 237 8.11 -16.20 3.33
N ALA A 238 7.81 -15.02 3.92
CA ALA A 238 7.43 -13.82 3.20
C ALA A 238 8.11 -12.60 3.83
N GLY A 239 8.53 -11.68 3.01
CA GLY A 239 9.10 -10.38 3.39
C GLY A 239 8.07 -9.27 3.35
N HIS A 240 8.56 -8.03 3.14
CA HIS A 240 7.72 -6.84 2.95
C HIS A 240 6.77 -6.99 1.77
N MET A 241 7.21 -7.68 0.70
CA MET A 241 6.42 -7.94 -0.50
C MET A 241 5.53 -9.20 -0.37
N VAL A 242 4.98 -9.45 0.80
CA VAL A 242 4.03 -10.56 1.06
C VAL A 242 2.86 -10.58 0.05
N ILE A 243 2.50 -9.43 -0.48
CA ILE A 243 1.48 -9.27 -1.54
C ILE A 243 1.88 -9.91 -2.88
N VAL A 244 3.17 -10.17 -3.08
CA VAL A 244 3.74 -10.83 -4.26
C VAL A 244 4.11 -12.27 -3.94
N GLU A 245 4.72 -12.49 -2.76
CA GLU A 245 5.23 -13.81 -2.35
C GLU A 245 4.13 -14.78 -1.93
N LYS A 246 3.09 -14.27 -1.25
CA LYS A 246 1.98 -15.08 -0.69
C LYS A 246 0.61 -14.38 -0.89
N PRO A 247 0.25 -13.97 -2.11
CA PRO A 247 -0.96 -13.16 -2.35
C PRO A 247 -2.25 -13.87 -1.96
N ALA A 248 -2.33 -15.21 -2.09
CA ALA A 248 -3.49 -15.99 -1.69
C ALA A 248 -3.73 -15.91 -0.16
N VAL A 249 -2.68 -15.97 0.67
CA VAL A 249 -2.77 -15.84 2.12
C VAL A 249 -3.32 -14.46 2.49
N VAL A 250 -2.88 -13.41 1.80
CA VAL A 250 -3.40 -12.05 2.01
C VAL A 250 -4.89 -11.98 1.66
N ARG A 251 -5.31 -12.53 0.51
CA ARG A 251 -6.72 -12.60 0.13
C ARG A 251 -7.57 -13.33 1.18
N GLU A 252 -7.10 -14.49 1.65
CA GLU A 252 -7.81 -15.28 2.68
C GLU A 252 -7.96 -14.51 4.00
N ALA A 253 -6.92 -13.75 4.40
CA ALA A 253 -6.99 -12.90 5.58
C ALA A 253 -8.05 -11.78 5.42
N VAL A 254 -8.18 -11.20 4.22
CA VAL A 254 -9.22 -10.19 3.93
C VAL A 254 -10.62 -10.83 3.94
N GLU A 255 -10.79 -12.00 3.32
CA GLU A 255 -12.05 -12.75 3.32
C GLU A 255 -12.51 -13.11 4.74
N ALA A 256 -11.59 -13.47 5.63
CA ALA A 256 -11.89 -13.83 7.02
C ALA A 256 -12.42 -12.67 7.88
N LEU A 257 -12.50 -11.45 7.34
CA LEU A 257 -13.17 -10.29 7.97
C LEU A 257 -14.69 -10.25 7.71
N ALA A 258 -15.18 -11.09 6.84
CA ALA A 258 -16.60 -11.17 6.48
C ALA A 258 -17.52 -11.47 7.67
#